data_bc41417918bf6194e548c1112e7ba721
#
_entry.id   bc41417918bf6194e548c1112e7ba721
#
_cell.length_a   1.000
_cell.length_b   1.000
_cell.length_c   1.000
_cell.angle_alpha   90.00
_cell.angle_beta   90.00
_cell.angle_gamma   90.00
#
_symmetry.space_group_name_H-M   'P 1'
#
loop_
_entity.id
_entity.type
_entity.pdbx_description
1 polymer ?
#
loop_
_entity_poly.entity_id
_entity_poly.type
_entity_poly.pdbx_seq_one_letter_code
_entity_poly.pdbx_strand_id
1 'polypeptide(L)'
;MSKDKSAKIPTPQAVRGTQDMLGDFADRFQHVVDTFDRVRRLYGYKRIEVPVIEPTAVFARSLGETTDVVSKEMYSFEDRGGESITLRPEFTAGIARAYITNGWQQFAPLKVATHGPLFRY
;
A
#
# COMPACT_ATOMS: atom_id res chain seq x y z
N MET A 1 -12.44 -29.66 34.06
CA MET A 1 -11.68 -29.46 34.12
C MET A 1 -10.90 -29.03 33.07
N SER A 2 -10.03 -29.47 32.85
CA SER A 2 -9.15 -28.89 31.89
C SER A 2 -9.67 -28.91 30.50
N LYS A 3 -10.71 -29.58 30.28
CA LYS A 3 -11.22 -29.61 28.99
C LYS A 3 -11.65 -28.28 28.55
N ASP A 4 -11.81 -27.39 29.39
CA ASP A 4 -12.21 -26.06 29.00
C ASP A 4 -11.17 -25.38 28.16
N LYS A 5 -9.93 -25.83 28.20
CA LYS A 5 -8.90 -25.24 27.39
C LYS A 5 -9.17 -25.41 25.93
N SER A 6 -9.67 -26.56 25.54
CA SER A 6 -9.93 -26.80 24.12
C SER A 6 -11.15 -26.01 23.65
N ALA A 7 -11.97 -25.54 24.55
CA ALA A 7 -13.17 -24.80 24.22
C ALA A 7 -12.90 -23.30 24.08
N LYS A 8 -11.74 -22.84 24.55
CA LYS A 8 -11.45 -21.42 24.46
C LYS A 8 -10.85 -21.05 23.14
N ILE A 9 -11.46 -20.10 22.50
CA ILE A 9 -10.96 -19.54 21.25
C ILE A 9 -10.34 -18.18 21.58
N PRO A 10 -9.08 -17.96 21.24
CA PRO A 10 -8.46 -16.67 21.51
C PRO A 10 -9.21 -15.54 20.83
N THR A 11 -9.25 -14.39 21.48
CA THR A 11 -9.84 -13.21 20.89
C THR A 11 -8.98 -12.79 19.68
N PRO A 12 -9.60 -12.60 18.52
CA PRO A 12 -8.85 -12.18 17.34
C PRO A 12 -8.19 -10.82 17.57
N GLN A 13 -6.99 -10.67 17.08
CA GLN A 13 -6.27 -9.42 17.18
C GLN A 13 -5.93 -8.92 15.78
N ALA A 14 -5.74 -7.61 15.64
CA ALA A 14 -5.29 -7.06 14.38
C ALA A 14 -3.90 -7.58 14.06
N VAL A 15 -3.59 -7.65 12.78
CA VAL A 15 -2.27 -8.10 12.34
C VAL A 15 -1.23 -7.13 12.88
N ARG A 16 -0.09 -7.69 13.28
CA ARG A 16 1.01 -6.90 13.82
C ARG A 16 1.34 -5.74 12.90
N GLY A 17 1.44 -4.56 13.46
CA GLY A 17 1.75 -3.35 12.71
C GLY A 17 0.53 -2.66 12.13
N THR A 18 -0.66 -3.21 12.31
CA THR A 18 -1.90 -2.58 11.89
C THR A 18 -2.65 -2.07 13.10
N GLN A 19 -3.62 -1.21 12.87
CA GLN A 19 -4.39 -0.64 13.97
C GLN A 19 -5.77 -0.21 13.49
N ASP A 20 -6.71 -0.28 14.42
CA ASP A 20 -8.05 0.25 14.19
C ASP A 20 -8.09 1.70 14.65
N MET A 21 -8.87 2.51 13.98
CA MET A 21 -9.01 3.92 14.34
C MET A 21 -10.47 4.25 14.56
N LEU A 22 -10.76 4.88 15.70
CA LEU A 22 -12.12 5.26 16.04
C LEU A 22 -12.11 6.61 16.76
N GLY A 23 -13.12 7.41 16.53
CA GLY A 23 -13.31 8.66 17.26
C GLY A 23 -12.20 9.67 16.98
N ASP A 24 -11.64 10.25 18.02
CA ASP A 24 -10.60 11.27 17.90
C ASP A 24 -9.42 10.82 17.04
N PHE A 25 -9.00 9.57 17.18
CA PHE A 25 -7.89 9.06 16.41
C PHE A 25 -8.22 9.06 14.91
N ALA A 26 -9.40 8.58 14.57
CA ALA A 26 -9.86 8.59 13.18
C ALA A 26 -10.02 10.02 12.66
N ASP A 27 -10.53 10.93 13.49
CA ASP A 27 -10.71 12.33 13.11
C ASP A 27 -9.38 13.03 12.86
N ARG A 28 -8.38 12.75 13.67
CA ARG A 28 -7.05 13.32 13.48
C ARG A 28 -6.41 12.81 12.20
N PHE A 29 -6.60 11.54 11.92
CA PHE A 29 -6.11 10.96 10.68
C PHE A 29 -6.77 11.65 9.49
N GLN A 30 -8.09 11.82 9.56
CA GLN A 30 -8.84 12.46 8.49
C GLN A 30 -8.40 13.91 8.30
N HIS A 31 -8.06 14.59 9.38
CA HIS A 31 -7.56 15.96 9.28
C HIS A 31 -6.25 16.02 8.47
N VAL A 32 -5.37 15.06 8.67
CA VAL A 32 -4.11 14.98 7.91
C VAL A 32 -4.41 14.74 6.43
N VAL A 33 -5.34 13.83 6.14
CA VAL A 33 -5.74 13.52 4.76
C VAL A 33 -6.34 14.75 4.08
N ASP A 34 -7.24 15.45 4.78
CA ASP A 34 -7.90 16.63 4.24
C ASP A 34 -6.90 17.75 3.98
N THR A 35 -5.93 17.93 4.87
CA THR A 35 -4.89 18.94 4.71
C THR A 35 -4.00 18.60 3.52
N PHE A 36 -3.61 17.35 3.38
CA PHE A 36 -2.83 16.88 2.24
C PHE A 36 -3.58 17.19 0.94
N ASP A 37 -4.86 16.87 0.91
CA ASP A 37 -5.68 17.06 -0.28
C ASP A 37 -5.82 18.54 -0.64
N ARG A 38 -5.99 19.39 0.35
CA ARG A 38 -6.07 20.83 0.14
C ARG A 38 -4.77 21.38 -0.43
N VAL A 39 -3.65 20.97 0.16
CA VAL A 39 -2.34 21.48 -0.25
C VAL A 39 -1.99 21.00 -1.66
N ARG A 40 -2.26 19.74 -1.99
CA ARG A 40 -1.95 19.26 -3.34
C ARG A 40 -2.70 20.03 -4.41
N ARG A 41 -3.95 20.42 -4.13
CA ARG A 41 -4.73 21.22 -5.08
C ARG A 41 -4.12 22.60 -5.26
N LEU A 42 -3.67 23.22 -4.17
CA LEU A 42 -3.05 24.54 -4.23
C LEU A 42 -1.81 24.53 -5.12
N TYR A 43 -1.08 23.44 -5.16
CA TYR A 43 0.14 23.36 -5.96
C TYR A 43 -0.09 22.65 -7.30
N GLY A 44 -1.33 22.37 -7.64
CA GLY A 44 -1.67 21.83 -8.96
C GLY A 44 -1.35 20.35 -9.14
N TYR A 45 -1.26 19.59 -8.05
CA TYR A 45 -1.04 18.15 -8.15
C TYR A 45 -2.37 17.44 -8.28
N LYS A 46 -2.47 16.57 -9.29
CA LYS A 46 -3.67 15.77 -9.48
C LYS A 46 -3.65 14.56 -8.57
N ARG A 47 -4.81 14.17 -8.11
CA ARG A 47 -4.92 12.96 -7.31
C ARG A 47 -4.71 11.74 -8.20
N ILE A 48 -3.89 10.80 -7.74
CA ILE A 48 -3.74 9.51 -8.40
C ILE A 48 -4.00 8.40 -7.40
N GLU A 49 -4.61 7.32 -7.86
CA GLU A 49 -4.71 6.10 -7.10
C GLU A 49 -4.27 4.96 -7.99
N VAL A 50 -3.40 4.11 -7.45
CA VAL A 50 -2.95 2.91 -8.12
C VAL A 50 -3.27 1.72 -7.22
N PRO A 51 -3.33 0.51 -7.77
CA PRO A 51 -3.71 -0.65 -6.97
C PRO A 51 -2.78 -0.90 -5.79
N VAL A 52 -3.36 -1.44 -4.73
CA VAL A 52 -2.62 -1.86 -3.54
C VAL A 52 -1.72 -3.05 -3.86
N ILE A 53 -2.13 -3.87 -4.84
CA ILE A 53 -1.43 -5.08 -5.26
C ILE A 53 -0.89 -4.87 -6.66
N GLU A 54 0.36 -5.29 -6.89
CA GLU A 54 0.99 -5.24 -8.21
C GLU A 54 1.72 -6.54 -8.45
N PRO A 55 2.03 -6.87 -9.71
CA PRO A 55 2.96 -7.96 -9.98
C PRO A 55 4.26 -7.74 -9.22
N THR A 56 4.79 -8.78 -8.62
CA THR A 56 6.02 -8.69 -7.82
C THR A 56 7.16 -8.06 -8.60
N ALA A 57 7.24 -8.34 -9.90
CA ALA A 57 8.31 -7.81 -10.75
C ALA A 57 8.33 -6.29 -10.81
N VAL A 58 7.19 -5.64 -10.60
CA VAL A 58 7.13 -4.18 -10.59
C VAL A 58 8.02 -3.60 -9.50
N PHE A 59 7.94 -4.18 -8.30
CA PHE A 59 8.74 -3.71 -7.18
C PHE A 59 10.18 -4.22 -7.26
N ALA A 60 10.39 -5.45 -7.69
CA ALA A 60 11.72 -6.00 -7.81
C ALA A 60 12.58 -5.19 -8.79
N ARG A 61 11.99 -4.77 -9.90
CA ARG A 61 12.72 -3.97 -10.88
C ARG A 61 13.02 -2.56 -10.38
N SER A 62 12.08 -1.98 -9.65
CA SER A 62 12.22 -0.61 -9.16
C SER A 62 13.16 -0.50 -7.98
N LEU A 63 13.11 -1.46 -7.05
CA LEU A 63 13.87 -1.42 -5.80
C LEU A 63 15.20 -2.15 -5.88
N GLY A 64 15.40 -2.96 -6.93
CA GLY A 64 16.59 -3.79 -7.05
C GLY A 64 16.38 -5.14 -6.38
N GLU A 65 16.67 -6.22 -7.11
CA GLU A 65 16.36 -7.57 -6.65
C GLU A 65 17.13 -8.01 -5.42
N THR A 66 18.23 -7.32 -5.12
CA THR A 66 19.10 -7.70 -4.01
C THR A 66 18.88 -6.89 -2.75
N THR A 67 17.94 -5.95 -2.76
CA THR A 67 17.69 -5.14 -1.55
C THR A 67 16.94 -5.94 -0.51
N ASP A 68 17.07 -5.54 0.76
CA ASP A 68 16.37 -6.19 1.85
C ASP A 68 14.84 -6.05 1.70
N VAL A 69 14.38 -4.92 1.17
CA VAL A 69 12.96 -4.71 0.97
C VAL A 69 12.38 -5.78 0.07
N VAL A 70 13.05 -6.08 -1.06
CA VAL A 70 12.58 -7.08 -2.00
C VAL A 70 12.66 -8.48 -1.41
N SER A 71 13.75 -8.80 -0.73
CA SER A 71 14.00 -10.18 -0.29
C SER A 71 13.33 -10.54 1.03
N LYS A 72 13.08 -9.56 1.91
CA LYS A 72 12.65 -9.86 3.28
C LYS A 72 11.44 -9.11 3.77
N GLU A 73 11.15 -7.95 3.20
CA GLU A 73 10.14 -7.06 3.76
C GLU A 73 8.85 -6.99 2.98
N MET A 74 8.80 -7.54 1.78
CA MET A 74 7.59 -7.51 0.99
C MET A 74 6.66 -8.67 1.31
N TYR A 75 5.37 -8.37 1.31
CA TYR A 75 4.34 -9.39 1.41
C TYR A 75 3.99 -9.86 0.00
N SER A 76 4.60 -10.96 -0.42
CA SER A 76 4.39 -11.51 -1.76
C SER A 76 3.76 -12.88 -1.66
N PHE A 77 2.89 -13.20 -2.60
CA PHE A 77 2.22 -14.50 -2.63
C PHE A 77 1.78 -14.80 -4.06
N GLU A 78 1.45 -16.05 -4.31
CA GLU A 78 0.94 -16.45 -5.61
C GLU A 78 -0.58 -16.38 -5.60
N ASP A 79 -1.14 -15.84 -6.67
CA ASP A 79 -2.58 -15.88 -6.83
C ASP A 79 -3.00 -17.28 -7.32
N ARG A 80 -4.30 -17.47 -7.54
CA ARG A 80 -4.80 -18.79 -7.97
C ARG A 80 -4.28 -19.17 -9.35
N GLY A 81 -3.92 -18.21 -10.17
CA GLY A 81 -3.36 -18.46 -11.48
C GLY A 81 -1.87 -18.72 -11.49
N GLY A 82 -1.23 -18.70 -10.31
CA GLY A 82 0.20 -18.95 -10.20
C GLY A 82 1.08 -17.73 -10.39
N GLU A 83 0.50 -16.54 -10.51
CA GLU A 83 1.30 -15.32 -10.65
C GLU A 83 1.70 -14.78 -9.29
N SER A 84 2.96 -14.34 -9.19
CA SER A 84 3.45 -13.71 -7.96
C SER A 84 2.98 -12.26 -7.90
N ILE A 85 2.25 -11.93 -6.85
CA ILE A 85 1.75 -10.57 -6.61
C ILE A 85 2.23 -10.11 -5.23
N THR A 86 2.29 -8.80 -5.06
CA THR A 86 2.88 -8.20 -3.87
C THR A 86 2.02 -7.03 -3.39
N LEU A 87 1.83 -6.95 -2.07
CA LEU A 87 1.23 -5.77 -1.45
C LEU A 87 2.28 -4.66 -1.50
N ARG A 88 1.91 -3.51 -2.00
CA ARG A 88 2.86 -2.42 -2.26
C ARG A 88 3.63 -1.99 -1.01
N PRO A 89 4.96 -2.01 -1.07
CA PRO A 89 5.78 -1.48 0.02
C PRO A 89 6.06 0.02 -0.12
N GLU A 90 5.76 0.60 -1.30
CA GLU A 90 5.97 2.01 -1.58
C GLU A 90 5.10 2.38 -2.78
N PHE A 91 5.01 3.67 -3.10
CA PHE A 91 4.09 4.14 -4.14
C PHE A 91 4.73 4.31 -5.52
N THR A 92 6.00 4.65 -5.58
CA THR A 92 6.62 5.12 -6.82
C THR A 92 6.57 4.11 -7.95
N ALA A 93 6.84 2.85 -7.64
CA ALA A 93 6.87 1.81 -8.66
C ALA A 93 5.50 1.61 -9.31
N GLY A 94 4.43 1.61 -8.52
CA GLY A 94 3.08 1.48 -9.05
C GLY A 94 2.67 2.66 -9.89
N ILE A 95 3.06 3.87 -9.48
CA ILE A 95 2.78 5.08 -10.26
C ILE A 95 3.51 5.02 -11.60
N ALA A 96 4.77 4.61 -11.60
CA ALA A 96 5.54 4.48 -12.83
C ALA A 96 4.91 3.44 -13.77
N ARG A 97 4.49 2.30 -13.23
CA ARG A 97 3.81 1.29 -14.02
C ARG A 97 2.53 1.84 -14.62
N ALA A 98 1.72 2.55 -13.83
CA ALA A 98 0.46 3.11 -14.30
C ALA A 98 0.70 4.16 -15.40
N TYR A 99 1.73 4.98 -15.23
CA TYR A 99 2.11 5.97 -16.23
C TYR A 99 2.40 5.30 -17.57
N ILE A 100 3.15 4.21 -17.55
CA ILE A 100 3.50 3.48 -18.78
C ILE A 100 2.28 2.77 -19.34
N THR A 101 1.57 2.03 -18.51
CA THR A 101 0.42 1.22 -18.94
C THR A 101 -0.66 2.07 -19.59
N ASN A 102 -0.88 3.26 -19.08
CA ASN A 102 -1.96 4.12 -19.56
C ASN A 102 -1.52 5.14 -20.59
N GLY A 103 -0.24 5.15 -20.98
CA GLY A 103 0.23 6.09 -21.98
C GLY A 103 0.15 7.53 -21.53
N TRP A 104 0.34 7.80 -20.25
CA TRP A 104 0.19 9.15 -19.70
C TRP A 104 1.32 10.08 -20.04
N GLN A 105 2.36 9.60 -20.71
CA GLN A 105 3.43 10.46 -21.18
C GLN A 105 2.92 11.56 -22.12
N GLN A 106 1.78 11.32 -22.77
CA GLN A 106 1.19 12.33 -23.64
C GLN A 106 0.69 13.55 -22.87
N PHE A 107 0.55 13.42 -21.55
CA PHE A 107 0.10 14.51 -20.69
C PHE A 107 1.23 15.16 -19.91
N ALA A 108 2.49 14.82 -20.24
CA ALA A 108 3.64 15.35 -19.52
C ALA A 108 3.78 16.87 -19.71
N PRO A 109 4.24 17.61 -18.69
CA PRO A 109 4.60 17.10 -17.37
C PRO A 109 3.37 16.82 -16.54
N LEU A 110 3.40 15.72 -15.83
CA LEU A 110 2.29 15.29 -14.98
C LEU A 110 2.71 15.35 -13.53
N LYS A 111 1.98 16.14 -12.72
CA LYS A 111 2.23 16.25 -11.27
C LYS A 111 1.11 15.53 -10.56
N VAL A 112 1.47 14.50 -9.80
CA VAL A 112 0.47 13.68 -9.10
C VAL A 112 0.84 13.50 -7.64
N ALA A 113 -0.16 13.26 -6.81
CA ALA A 113 0.03 13.03 -5.38
C ALA A 113 -0.94 11.95 -4.93
N THR A 114 -0.48 11.13 -4.00
CA THR A 114 -1.28 10.05 -3.45
C THR A 114 -0.95 9.81 -2.00
N HIS A 115 -1.84 9.10 -1.32
CA HIS A 115 -1.62 8.60 0.01
C HIS A 115 -2.39 7.29 0.14
N GLY A 116 -2.04 6.50 1.13
CA GLY A 116 -2.73 5.25 1.36
C GLY A 116 -1.87 4.29 2.16
N PRO A 117 -2.34 3.08 2.39
CA PRO A 117 -1.58 2.10 3.17
C PRO A 117 -0.41 1.55 2.38
N LEU A 118 0.68 1.29 3.10
CA LEU A 118 1.86 0.61 2.58
C LEU A 118 2.12 -0.61 3.46
N PHE A 119 2.76 -1.61 2.90
CA PHE A 119 2.91 -2.90 3.56
C PHE A 119 4.36 -3.34 3.56
N ARG A 120 4.96 -3.45 4.75
CA ARG A 120 6.29 -3.99 4.94
C ARG A 120 6.30 -4.88 6.18
N TYR A 121 6.94 -6.02 6.06
CA TYR A 121 7.05 -6.96 7.18
C TYR A 121 7.96 -6.42 8.29
#